data_54228609e4eebad64dccf54072571e8a
#
_entry.id   54228609e4eebad64dccf54072571e8a
#
_cell.length_a   1.000
_cell.length_b   1.000
_cell.length_c   1.000
_cell.angle_alpha   90.00
_cell.angle_beta   90.00
_cell.angle_gamma   90.00
#
_symmetry.space_group_name_H-M   'P 1'
#
loop_
_entity.id
_entity.type
_entity.pdbx_description
1 polymer ?
#
loop_
_entity_poly.entity_id
_entity_poly.type
_entity_poly.pdbx_seq_one_letter_code
_entity_poly.pdbx_strand_id
1 'polypeptide(L)'
;MPVSIGGDGAFQFLVRVGTASQPAALTSRETQYLLASSQPYLYLSDGTARLTGLEHVCADPGPAVPSLTVPAGPNAVTINLIDWDAEPGARDDQGKPGSGALPDFVVLINPEETTGNAYRTTLQTFERA
;
A
#
# COMPACT_ATOMS: atom_id res chain seq x y z
N MET A 1 -4.37 10.51 1.22
CA MET A 1 -3.04 10.32 0.58
C MET A 1 -3.24 9.67 -0.78
N PRO A 2 -3.08 10.41 -1.86
CA PRO A 2 -3.24 9.82 -3.19
C PRO A 2 -2.00 9.03 -3.63
N VAL A 3 -2.25 8.02 -4.45
CA VAL A 3 -1.21 7.22 -5.10
C VAL A 3 -1.41 7.34 -6.60
N SER A 4 -0.35 7.70 -7.31
CA SER A 4 -0.39 7.80 -8.77
C SER A 4 0.11 6.51 -9.40
N ILE A 5 -0.68 5.95 -10.31
CA ILE A 5 -0.37 4.73 -11.03
C ILE A 5 -0.34 5.05 -12.52
N GLY A 6 0.71 4.61 -13.21
CA GLY A 6 0.92 4.90 -14.62
C GLY A 6 0.10 4.02 -15.56
N GLY A 7 -1.20 3.88 -15.33
CA GLY A 7 -2.08 3.10 -16.21
C GLY A 7 -3.48 2.95 -15.66
N ASP A 8 -4.38 2.52 -16.52
CA ASP A 8 -5.75 2.18 -16.15
C ASP A 8 -5.86 0.69 -15.82
N GLY A 9 -6.84 0.34 -15.01
CA GLY A 9 -7.17 -1.04 -14.70
C GLY A 9 -7.49 -1.26 -13.24
N ALA A 10 -7.70 -2.53 -12.91
CA ALA A 10 -7.94 -2.96 -11.54
C ALA A 10 -6.60 -3.37 -10.91
N PHE A 11 -6.30 -2.79 -9.73
CA PHE A 11 -5.09 -3.10 -8.99
C PHE A 11 -5.47 -3.66 -7.61
N GLN A 12 -4.71 -4.64 -7.16
CA GLN A 12 -4.90 -5.23 -5.85
C GLN A 12 -3.94 -4.59 -4.85
N PHE A 13 -4.50 -4.07 -3.78
CA PHE A 13 -3.76 -3.49 -2.67
C PHE A 13 -3.86 -4.37 -1.43
N LEU A 14 -2.75 -4.62 -0.80
CA LEU A 14 -2.69 -5.25 0.52
C LEU A 14 -2.14 -4.22 1.49
N VAL A 15 -2.90 -3.93 2.55
CA VAL A 15 -2.48 -2.96 3.57
C VAL A 15 -2.16 -3.71 4.85
N ARG A 16 -0.96 -3.49 5.37
CA ARG A 16 -0.54 -4.00 6.68
C ARG A 16 -0.33 -2.84 7.63
N VAL A 17 -0.96 -2.93 8.78
CA VAL A 17 -0.83 -1.92 9.83
C VAL A 17 -0.03 -2.54 10.97
N GLY A 18 1.10 -1.93 11.29
CA GLY A 18 1.96 -2.35 12.38
C GLY A 18 1.76 -1.54 13.63
N THR A 19 2.42 -1.98 14.70
CA THR A 19 2.51 -1.27 15.97
C THR A 19 3.98 -0.98 16.29
N ALA A 20 4.24 -0.20 17.33
CA ALA A 20 5.61 0.09 17.74
C ALA A 20 6.38 -1.18 18.15
N SER A 21 5.69 -2.17 18.73
CA SER A 21 6.30 -3.43 19.14
C SER A 21 6.34 -4.49 18.02
N GLN A 22 5.46 -4.39 17.02
CA GLN A 22 5.37 -5.30 15.89
C GLN A 22 5.19 -4.51 14.59
N PRO A 23 6.26 -3.92 14.03
CA PRO A 23 6.17 -3.17 12.79
C PRO A 23 5.70 -4.04 11.64
N ALA A 24 4.86 -3.46 10.77
CA ALA A 24 4.50 -4.09 9.50
C ALA A 24 5.71 -4.08 8.56
N ALA A 25 5.92 -5.18 7.85
CA ALA A 25 7.03 -5.33 6.92
C ALA A 25 6.62 -6.19 5.74
N LEU A 26 7.40 -6.12 4.67
CA LEU A 26 7.25 -7.02 3.53
C LEU A 26 7.65 -8.44 3.93
N THR A 27 6.98 -9.43 3.37
CA THR A 27 7.42 -10.83 3.48
C THR A 27 8.65 -11.06 2.59
N SER A 28 9.37 -12.16 2.82
CA SER A 28 10.51 -12.54 1.97
C SER A 28 10.10 -12.71 0.51
N ARG A 29 8.92 -13.29 0.27
CA ARG A 29 8.38 -13.49 -1.06
C ARG A 29 8.07 -12.16 -1.76
N GLU A 30 7.47 -11.22 -1.05
CA GLU A 30 7.20 -9.88 -1.58
C GLU A 30 8.48 -9.12 -1.89
N THR A 31 9.48 -9.21 -1.02
CA THR A 31 10.76 -8.57 -1.22
C THR A 31 11.47 -9.11 -2.45
N GLN A 32 11.33 -10.41 -2.73
CA GLN A 32 11.94 -11.04 -3.90
C GLN A 32 11.41 -10.46 -5.21
N TYR A 33 10.15 -10.04 -5.25
CA TYR A 33 9.51 -9.52 -6.45
C TYR A 33 9.21 -8.02 -6.35
N LEU A 34 9.90 -7.32 -5.47
CA LEU A 34 9.72 -5.87 -5.29
C LEU A 34 10.32 -5.11 -6.47
N LEU A 35 9.48 -4.28 -7.10
CA LEU A 35 9.90 -3.41 -8.21
C LEU A 35 10.33 -2.02 -7.74
N ALA A 36 9.56 -1.44 -6.84
CA ALA A 36 9.81 -0.10 -6.35
C ALA A 36 9.17 0.12 -4.98
N SER A 37 9.80 0.96 -4.19
CA SER A 37 9.27 1.39 -2.90
C SER A 37 9.29 2.90 -2.82
N SER A 38 8.26 3.50 -2.23
CA SER A 38 8.26 4.92 -1.97
C SER A 38 9.12 5.25 -0.74
N GLN A 39 9.60 6.49 -0.68
CA GLN A 39 9.97 7.08 0.59
C GLN A 39 8.72 7.18 1.47
N PRO A 40 8.85 7.21 2.80
CA PRO A 40 7.67 7.27 3.65
C PRO A 40 6.90 8.57 3.49
N TYR A 41 5.57 8.45 3.55
CA TYR A 41 4.63 9.56 3.67
C TYR A 41 4.18 9.68 5.13
N LEU A 42 3.97 10.90 5.58
CA LEU A 42 3.39 11.12 6.90
C LEU A 42 1.87 10.99 6.81
N TYR A 43 1.29 10.18 7.67
CA TYR A 43 -0.15 10.02 7.82
C TYR A 43 -0.54 10.27 9.28
N LEU A 44 -1.35 11.30 9.50
CA LEU A 44 -1.88 11.61 10.82
C LEU A 44 -3.22 10.90 10.98
N SER A 45 -3.24 9.85 11.79
CA SER A 45 -4.41 9.00 11.99
C SER A 45 -5.25 9.49 13.16
N ASP A 46 -6.58 9.40 13.00
CA ASP A 46 -7.54 9.58 14.08
C ASP A 46 -7.99 8.24 14.69
N GLY A 47 -7.38 7.14 14.27
CA GLY A 47 -7.72 5.78 14.69
C GLY A 47 -8.25 4.90 13.57
N THR A 48 -8.66 5.48 12.45
CA THR A 48 -9.18 4.75 11.29
C THR A 48 -8.62 5.31 9.99
N ALA A 49 -8.50 4.46 8.98
CA ALA A 49 -8.11 4.84 7.64
C ALA A 49 -8.95 4.08 6.61
N ARG A 50 -9.02 4.62 5.40
CA ARG A 50 -9.74 3.98 4.28
C ARG A 50 -8.90 4.10 3.01
N LEU A 51 -8.93 3.04 2.21
CA LEU A 51 -8.34 3.03 0.88
C LEU A 51 -9.46 3.10 -0.16
N THR A 52 -9.40 4.05 -1.07
CA THR A 52 -10.47 4.27 -2.04
C THR A 52 -9.92 4.87 -3.34
N GLY A 53 -10.72 4.79 -4.41
CA GLY A 53 -10.46 5.54 -5.63
C GLY A 53 -10.75 7.04 -5.42
N LEU A 54 -10.26 7.86 -6.36
CA LEU A 54 -10.39 9.32 -6.24
C LEU A 54 -11.86 9.79 -6.19
N GLU A 55 -12.77 9.06 -6.81
CA GLU A 55 -14.20 9.38 -6.81
C GLU A 55 -14.84 9.29 -5.43
N HIS A 56 -14.19 8.66 -4.47
CA HIS A 56 -14.67 8.49 -3.11
C HIS A 56 -13.87 9.28 -2.07
N VAL A 57 -12.99 10.18 -2.52
CA VAL A 57 -12.19 11.01 -1.60
C VAL A 57 -13.08 12.11 -1.04
N CYS A 58 -13.65 11.85 0.14
CA CYS A 58 -14.56 12.78 0.84
C CYS A 58 -14.56 12.45 2.34
N ALA A 59 -15.22 13.27 3.14
CA ALA A 59 -15.29 13.07 4.59
C ALA A 59 -16.00 11.76 4.97
N ASP A 60 -16.97 11.33 4.16
CA ASP A 60 -17.70 10.08 4.34
C ASP A 60 -17.80 9.35 3.00
N PRO A 61 -16.83 8.47 2.67
CA PRO A 61 -16.83 7.75 1.40
C PRO A 61 -17.90 6.66 1.30
N GLY A 62 -18.68 6.40 2.35
CA GLY A 62 -19.77 5.46 2.34
C GLY A 62 -19.38 4.06 2.85
N PRO A 63 -20.39 3.18 3.06
CA PRO A 63 -20.16 1.87 3.69
C PRO A 63 -19.47 0.85 2.78
N ALA A 64 -19.41 1.09 1.47
CA ALA A 64 -18.74 0.19 0.53
C ALA A 64 -17.21 0.28 0.61
N VAL A 65 -16.67 1.32 1.24
CA VAL A 65 -15.22 1.50 1.41
C VAL A 65 -14.82 0.90 2.76
N PRO A 66 -13.99 -0.16 2.76
CA PRO A 66 -13.58 -0.78 4.02
C PRO A 66 -12.74 0.19 4.86
N SER A 67 -12.94 0.13 6.17
CA SER A 67 -12.14 0.89 7.11
C SER A 67 -11.06 -0.01 7.74
N LEU A 68 -9.92 0.62 8.08
CA LEU A 68 -8.79 -0.02 8.74
C LEU A 68 -8.56 0.67 10.08
N THR A 69 -8.23 -0.10 11.09
CA THR A 69 -7.77 0.46 12.36
C THR A 69 -6.29 0.79 12.24
N VAL A 70 -5.95 2.06 12.45
CA VAL A 70 -4.58 2.56 12.40
C VAL A 70 -4.31 3.30 13.70
N PRO A 71 -3.18 3.05 14.39
CA PRO A 71 -2.88 3.76 15.63
C PRO A 71 -3.01 5.27 15.46
N ALA A 72 -3.68 5.93 16.40
CA ALA A 72 -3.87 7.37 16.37
C ALA A 72 -2.51 8.09 16.46
N GLY A 73 -2.41 9.24 15.80
CA GLY A 73 -1.20 10.06 15.77
C GLY A 73 -0.42 9.91 14.48
N PRO A 74 0.86 10.30 14.45
CA PRO A 74 1.67 10.26 13.25
C PRO A 74 2.11 8.83 12.92
N ASN A 75 1.93 8.46 11.66
CA ASN A 75 2.35 7.17 11.11
C ASN A 75 3.18 7.40 9.85
N ALA A 76 4.13 6.51 9.60
CA ALA A 76 4.89 6.47 8.37
C ALA A 76 4.27 5.45 7.43
N VAL A 77 3.97 5.85 6.20
CA VAL A 77 3.33 5.00 5.18
C VAL A 77 4.30 4.82 4.02
N THR A 78 4.62 3.57 3.70
CA THR A 78 5.38 3.24 2.49
C THR A 78 4.50 2.46 1.52
N ILE A 79 4.68 2.75 0.23
CA ILE A 79 3.94 2.11 -0.86
C ILE A 79 4.95 1.29 -1.66
N ASN A 80 4.66 0.01 -1.84
CA ASN A 80 5.58 -0.93 -2.47
C ASN A 80 4.89 -1.58 -3.66
N LEU A 81 5.48 -1.40 -4.84
CA LEU A 81 5.00 -2.03 -6.08
C LEU A 81 5.64 -3.40 -6.22
N ILE A 82 4.81 -4.42 -6.39
CA ILE A 82 5.23 -5.82 -6.51
C ILE A 82 5.02 -6.30 -7.95
N ASP A 83 6.02 -6.99 -8.49
CA ASP A 83 5.89 -7.68 -9.77
C ASP A 83 5.38 -9.10 -9.54
N TRP A 84 4.07 -9.21 -9.26
CA TRP A 84 3.44 -10.51 -8.99
C TRP A 84 3.60 -11.48 -10.16
N ASP A 85 3.69 -10.96 -11.37
CA ASP A 85 3.78 -11.74 -12.60
C ASP A 85 5.16 -12.40 -12.81
N ALA A 86 6.19 -11.88 -12.16
CA ALA A 86 7.52 -12.46 -12.21
C ALA A 86 7.62 -13.78 -11.44
N GLU A 87 6.68 -14.04 -10.54
CA GLU A 87 6.66 -15.30 -9.79
C GLU A 87 6.14 -16.44 -10.66
N PRO A 88 6.87 -17.58 -10.80
CA PRO A 88 6.40 -18.71 -11.58
C PRO A 88 5.06 -19.24 -11.08
N GLY A 89 4.11 -19.47 -12.00
CA GLY A 89 2.79 -19.98 -11.66
C GLY A 89 1.81 -18.96 -11.11
N ALA A 90 2.15 -17.66 -11.17
CA ALA A 90 1.28 -16.60 -10.65
C ALA A 90 0.02 -16.37 -11.50
N ARG A 91 0.09 -16.68 -12.80
CA ARG A 91 -1.05 -16.51 -13.72
C ARG A 91 -1.97 -17.71 -13.71
N ASP A 92 -3.28 -17.45 -13.86
CA ASP A 92 -4.26 -18.50 -14.12
C ASP A 92 -4.32 -18.84 -15.62
N ASP A 93 -5.26 -19.72 -16.02
CA ASP A 93 -5.42 -20.16 -17.42
C ASP A 93 -5.80 -19.02 -18.38
N GLN A 94 -6.29 -17.91 -17.86
CA GLN A 94 -6.68 -16.74 -18.64
C GLN A 94 -5.62 -15.62 -18.61
N GLY A 95 -4.45 -15.88 -18.03
CA GLY A 95 -3.38 -14.91 -17.92
C GLY A 95 -3.58 -13.86 -16.83
N LYS A 96 -4.54 -14.05 -15.94
CA LYS A 96 -4.84 -13.16 -14.82
C LYS A 96 -4.18 -13.67 -13.54
N PRO A 97 -4.03 -12.82 -12.50
CA PRO A 97 -3.50 -13.30 -11.23
C PRO A 97 -4.33 -14.45 -10.67
N GLY A 98 -3.66 -15.54 -10.34
CA GLY A 98 -4.29 -16.69 -9.69
C GLY A 98 -4.62 -16.39 -8.22
N SER A 99 -5.29 -17.35 -7.56
CA SER A 99 -5.73 -17.18 -6.18
C SER A 99 -4.58 -17.01 -5.18
N GLY A 100 -3.40 -17.53 -5.50
CA GLY A 100 -2.20 -17.42 -4.65
C GLY A 100 -1.22 -16.34 -5.08
N ALA A 101 -1.57 -15.51 -6.09
CA ALA A 101 -0.68 -14.47 -6.58
C ALA A 101 -0.48 -13.36 -5.56
N LEU A 102 0.70 -12.75 -5.60
CA LEU A 102 0.97 -11.55 -4.79
C LEU A 102 0.11 -10.38 -5.26
N PRO A 103 -0.17 -9.40 -4.38
CA PRO A 103 -0.89 -8.18 -4.80
C PRO A 103 0.00 -7.29 -5.67
N ASP A 104 -0.62 -6.32 -6.35
CA ASP A 104 0.13 -5.31 -7.11
C ASP A 104 0.89 -4.37 -6.17
N PHE A 105 0.26 -3.98 -5.08
CA PHE A 105 0.82 -3.04 -4.11
C PHE A 105 0.72 -3.59 -2.70
N VAL A 106 1.76 -3.39 -1.92
CA VAL A 106 1.73 -3.58 -0.47
C VAL A 106 1.97 -2.23 0.18
N VAL A 107 1.01 -1.80 0.99
CA VAL A 107 1.09 -0.55 1.75
C VAL A 107 1.40 -0.89 3.20
N LEU A 108 2.48 -0.35 3.72
CA LEU A 108 2.89 -0.56 5.11
C LEU A 108 2.64 0.71 5.89
N ILE A 109 1.89 0.61 6.98
CA ILE A 109 1.57 1.72 7.87
C ILE A 109 2.13 1.38 9.24
N ASN A 110 3.07 2.19 9.72
CA ASN A 110 3.70 2.00 11.02
C ASN A 110 3.67 3.30 11.81
N PRO A 111 3.52 3.23 13.14
CA PRO A 111 3.68 4.41 13.98
C PRO A 111 5.05 5.06 13.76
N GLU A 112 5.10 6.39 13.77
CA GLU A 112 6.36 7.10 13.68
C GLU A 112 7.14 6.88 14.98
N GLU A 113 8.30 6.24 14.89
CA GLU A 113 9.11 5.93 16.06
C GLU A 113 10.13 7.00 16.38
N THR A 114 10.57 7.76 15.37
CA THR A 114 11.60 8.77 15.54
C THR A 114 11.16 10.10 14.95
N THR A 115 11.48 11.18 15.64
CA THR A 115 11.33 12.53 15.10
C THR A 115 12.45 12.80 14.10
N GLY A 116 12.17 13.54 13.04
CA GLY A 116 13.16 13.94 12.06
C GLY A 116 13.26 13.06 10.81
N ASN A 117 12.34 12.12 10.61
CA ASN A 117 12.25 11.40 9.35
C ASN A 117 11.93 12.35 8.20
N ALA A 118 12.62 12.17 7.08
CA ALA A 118 12.29 12.88 5.85
C ALA A 118 11.10 12.21 5.17
N TYR A 119 9.98 12.92 5.13
CA TYR A 119 8.77 12.43 4.46
C TYR A 119 8.66 12.95 3.05
N ARG A 120 8.09 12.14 2.17
CA ARG A 120 7.79 12.55 0.82
C ARG A 120 6.58 13.48 0.82
N THR A 121 6.69 14.59 0.10
CA THR A 121 5.61 15.59 0.00
C THR A 121 5.01 15.66 -1.40
N THR A 122 5.56 14.93 -2.35
CA THR A 122 5.10 14.91 -3.76
C THR A 122 4.60 13.51 -4.12
N LEU A 123 3.70 13.46 -5.12
CA LEU A 123 3.23 12.19 -5.65
C LEU A 123 4.37 11.43 -6.32
N GLN A 124 4.37 10.13 -6.14
CA GLN A 124 5.23 9.22 -6.88
C GLN A 124 4.35 8.40 -7.82
N THR A 125 4.71 8.37 -9.10
CA THR A 125 4.03 7.53 -10.08
C THR A 125 4.69 6.16 -10.08
N PHE A 126 3.89 5.11 -10.00
CA PHE A 126 4.35 3.73 -10.06
C PHE A 126 4.06 3.19 -11.44
N GLU A 127 5.09 2.71 -12.12
CA GLU A 127 4.98 2.10 -13.44
C GLU A 127 5.61 0.71 -13.41
N ARG A 128 4.97 -0.20 -14.08
CA ARG A 128 5.53 -1.54 -14.32
C ARG A 128 6.37 -1.48 -15.59
N ALA A 129 7.57 -1.94 -15.46
CA ALA A 129 8.48 -1.99 -16.61
C ALA A 129 8.07 -3.09 -17.60
#